data_77785ea8ab218c03f45432cc684ac155
#
_entry.id   77785ea8ab218c03f45432cc684ac155
#
_cell.length_a   1.000
_cell.length_b   1.000
_cell.length_c   1.000
_cell.angle_alpha   90.00
_cell.angle_beta   90.00
_cell.angle_gamma   90.00
#
_symmetry.space_group_name_H-M   'P 1'
#
loop_
_entity.id
_entity.type
_entity.pdbx_description
1 polymer ?
#
loop_
_entity_poly.entity_id
_entity_poly.type
_entity_poly.pdbx_seq_one_letter_code
_entity_poly.pdbx_strand_id
1 'polypeptide(L)'
;MAWAPVVVWAGLIFALSAQPNLTFMPDAGADFVVRKLGHMAVFGILALLLWRALATTTTWRRPWTWGLMLAILYAATDEWHQAFVETRHPSLLDVGIDAAGALIAVAAVLLIRILRSRRS
;
A
#
# COMPACT_ATOMS: atom_id res chain seq x y z
N MET A 1 -19.15 0.05 8.30
CA MET A 1 -17.88 -0.06 9.04
C MET A 1 -16.70 0.30 8.14
N ALA A 2 -16.21 1.52 8.29
CA ALA A 2 -15.17 2.06 7.43
C ALA A 2 -13.81 1.38 7.62
N TRP A 3 -13.51 0.89 8.84
CA TRP A 3 -12.23 0.28 9.18
C TRP A 3 -12.14 -1.21 8.87
N ALA A 4 -13.27 -1.89 8.65
CA ALA A 4 -13.25 -3.32 8.32
C ALA A 4 -12.45 -3.63 7.04
N PRO A 5 -12.64 -2.89 5.93
CA PRO A 5 -11.80 -3.11 4.74
C PRO A 5 -10.31 -2.86 4.99
N VAL A 6 -9.98 -1.88 5.84
CA VAL A 6 -8.58 -1.60 6.21
C VAL A 6 -7.96 -2.81 6.91
N VAL A 7 -8.64 -3.33 7.92
CA VAL A 7 -8.15 -4.48 8.70
C VAL A 7 -8.01 -5.72 7.83
N VAL A 8 -9.01 -6.01 7.01
CA VAL A 8 -8.98 -7.17 6.11
C VAL A 8 -7.83 -7.05 5.12
N TRP A 9 -7.66 -5.87 4.51
CA TRP A 9 -6.62 -5.64 3.52
C TRP A 9 -5.22 -5.69 4.13
N ALA A 10 -5.04 -5.05 5.29
CA ALA A 10 -3.76 -5.09 6.00
C ALA A 10 -3.41 -6.51 6.42
N GLY A 11 -4.38 -7.29 6.87
CA GLY A 11 -4.20 -8.71 7.21
C GLY A 11 -3.80 -9.54 6.00
N LEU A 12 -4.39 -9.27 4.84
CA LEU A 12 -4.03 -9.94 3.58
C LEU A 12 -2.59 -9.61 3.18
N ILE A 13 -2.19 -8.35 3.26
CA ILE A 13 -0.80 -7.95 3.00
C ILE A 13 0.15 -8.70 3.92
N PHE A 14 -0.15 -8.73 5.21
CA PHE A 14 0.67 -9.43 6.20
C PHE A 14 0.80 -10.92 5.86
N ALA A 15 -0.31 -11.57 5.53
CA ALA A 15 -0.33 -13.00 5.19
C ALA A 15 0.50 -13.30 3.95
N LEU A 16 0.39 -12.46 2.91
CA LEU A 16 1.17 -12.62 1.68
C LEU A 16 2.66 -12.37 1.92
N SER A 17 2.98 -11.36 2.75
CA SER A 17 4.36 -11.02 3.10
C SER A 17 5.03 -12.10 3.93
N ALA A 18 4.25 -12.90 4.65
CA ALA A 18 4.77 -14.00 5.47
C ALA A 18 5.10 -15.26 4.67
N GLN A 19 4.71 -15.32 3.38
CA GLN A 19 4.94 -16.51 2.55
C GLN A 19 6.38 -16.55 2.03
N PRO A 20 7.17 -17.58 2.36
CA PRO A 20 8.47 -17.78 1.73
C PRO A 20 8.29 -18.30 0.30
N ASN A 21 9.25 -18.01 -0.57
CA ASN A 21 9.29 -18.55 -1.94
C ASN A 21 8.06 -18.26 -2.80
N LEU A 22 7.33 -17.17 -2.50
CA LEU A 22 6.15 -16.81 -3.29
C LEU A 22 6.60 -16.31 -4.67
N THR A 23 6.23 -17.03 -5.73
CA THR A 23 6.54 -16.67 -7.11
C THR A 23 5.28 -16.70 -7.96
N PHE A 24 5.20 -15.78 -8.93
CA PHE A 24 4.04 -15.63 -9.80
C PHE A 24 4.36 -15.95 -11.26
N MET A 25 5.64 -15.86 -11.66
CA MET A 25 6.09 -16.05 -13.04
C MET A 25 7.26 -17.02 -13.11
N PRO A 26 7.37 -17.82 -14.21
CA PRO A 26 8.52 -18.72 -14.38
C PRO A 26 9.84 -17.99 -14.57
N ASP A 27 9.83 -16.84 -15.28
CA ASP A 27 11.02 -16.05 -15.51
C ASP A 27 11.32 -15.18 -14.29
N ALA A 28 12.56 -15.23 -13.78
CA ALA A 28 12.96 -14.53 -12.57
C ALA A 28 12.84 -13.01 -12.72
N GLY A 29 13.17 -12.47 -13.90
CA GLY A 29 13.05 -11.02 -14.14
C GLY A 29 11.61 -10.56 -14.21
N ALA A 30 10.76 -11.32 -14.91
CA ALA A 30 9.33 -11.02 -14.98
C ALA A 30 8.67 -11.17 -13.61
N ASP A 31 9.05 -12.18 -12.85
CA ASP A 31 8.53 -12.39 -11.49
C ASP A 31 8.89 -11.23 -10.56
N PHE A 32 10.13 -10.73 -10.65
CA PHE A 32 10.57 -9.57 -9.87
C PHE A 32 9.69 -8.35 -10.16
N VAL A 33 9.47 -8.04 -11.44
CA VAL A 33 8.64 -6.90 -11.85
C VAL A 33 7.21 -7.06 -11.38
N VAL A 34 6.61 -8.24 -11.56
CA VAL A 34 5.23 -8.51 -11.14
C VAL A 34 5.09 -8.33 -9.62
N ARG A 35 6.05 -8.83 -8.85
CA ARG A 35 6.00 -8.68 -7.39
C ARG A 35 6.13 -7.22 -6.96
N LYS A 36 7.00 -6.44 -7.58
CA LYS A 36 7.17 -5.03 -7.25
C LYS A 36 5.92 -4.21 -7.62
N LEU A 37 5.36 -4.45 -8.80
CA LEU A 37 4.11 -3.80 -9.20
C LEU A 37 2.95 -4.21 -8.29
N GLY A 38 2.90 -5.48 -7.89
CA GLY A 38 1.91 -5.96 -6.93
C GLY A 38 2.01 -5.27 -5.58
N HIS A 39 3.22 -5.09 -5.05
CA HIS A 39 3.47 -4.33 -3.83
C HIS A 39 2.97 -2.89 -3.95
N MET A 40 3.29 -2.21 -5.04
CA MET A 40 2.82 -0.85 -5.29
C MET A 40 1.29 -0.79 -5.30
N ALA A 41 0.64 -1.76 -5.96
CA ALA A 41 -0.81 -1.80 -6.06
C ALA A 41 -1.47 -2.03 -4.69
N VAL A 42 -0.99 -3.00 -3.91
CA VAL A 42 -1.60 -3.33 -2.63
C VAL A 42 -1.42 -2.21 -1.60
N PHE A 43 -0.27 -1.53 -1.59
CA PHE A 43 -0.05 -0.40 -0.70
C PHE A 43 -0.79 0.85 -1.16
N GLY A 44 -0.96 1.02 -2.48
CA GLY A 44 -1.82 2.06 -3.02
C GLY A 44 -3.27 1.90 -2.57
N ILE A 45 -3.79 0.68 -2.66
CA ILE A 45 -5.15 0.37 -2.20
C ILE A 45 -5.26 0.59 -0.68
N LEU A 46 -4.25 0.17 0.09
CA LEU A 46 -4.24 0.39 1.54
C LEU A 46 -4.32 1.88 1.88
N ALA A 47 -3.54 2.72 1.19
CA ALA A 47 -3.56 4.17 1.41
C ALA A 47 -4.95 4.76 1.14
N LEU A 48 -5.61 4.30 0.07
CA LEU A 48 -6.96 4.77 -0.27
C LEU A 48 -8.00 4.30 0.74
N LEU A 49 -7.90 3.07 1.23
CA LEU A 49 -8.79 2.54 2.26
C LEU A 49 -8.60 3.29 3.58
N LEU A 50 -7.37 3.60 3.96
CA LEU A 50 -7.07 4.40 5.14
C LEU A 50 -7.61 5.82 5.01
N TRP A 51 -7.42 6.43 3.85
CA TRP A 51 -7.98 7.75 3.57
C TRP A 51 -9.51 7.75 3.75
N ARG A 52 -10.18 6.79 3.12
CA ARG A 52 -11.63 6.66 3.24
C ARG A 52 -12.06 6.50 4.70
N ALA A 53 -11.39 5.60 5.43
CA ALA A 53 -11.73 5.34 6.83
C ALA A 53 -11.55 6.59 7.68
N LEU A 54 -10.44 7.32 7.52
CA LEU A 54 -10.18 8.55 8.25
C LEU A 54 -11.17 9.66 7.87
N ALA A 55 -11.48 9.79 6.59
CA ALA A 55 -12.40 10.81 6.10
C ALA A 55 -13.82 10.63 6.64
N THR A 56 -14.24 9.37 6.87
CA THR A 56 -15.59 9.06 7.31
C THR A 56 -15.74 8.96 8.84
N THR A 57 -14.64 8.77 9.58
CA THR A 57 -14.68 8.54 11.02
C THR A 57 -14.02 9.64 11.85
N THR A 58 -13.32 10.58 11.21
CA THR A 58 -12.66 11.67 11.91
C THR A 58 -13.01 13.01 11.26
N THR A 59 -12.72 14.09 11.99
CA THR A 59 -12.84 15.46 11.49
C THR A 59 -11.47 16.03 11.12
N TRP A 60 -10.46 15.19 11.01
CA TRP A 60 -9.10 15.60 10.71
C TRP A 60 -9.03 16.27 9.34
N ARG A 61 -8.26 17.34 9.28
CA ARG A 61 -8.00 18.02 8.01
C ARG A 61 -7.06 17.18 7.16
N ARG A 62 -7.33 17.13 5.86
CA ARG A 62 -6.53 16.40 4.88
C ARG A 62 -6.32 14.95 5.30
N PRO A 63 -7.39 14.17 5.45
CA PRO A 63 -7.26 12.77 5.87
C PRO A 63 -6.40 11.93 4.93
N TRP A 64 -6.27 12.33 3.66
CA TRP A 64 -5.40 11.65 2.71
C TRP A 64 -3.93 11.70 3.13
N THR A 65 -3.48 12.76 3.78
CA THR A 65 -2.10 12.87 4.29
C THR A 65 -1.86 11.82 5.36
N TRP A 66 -2.78 11.67 6.30
CA TRP A 66 -2.67 10.69 7.37
C TRP A 66 -2.79 9.26 6.84
N GLY A 67 -3.67 9.03 5.87
CA GLY A 67 -3.79 7.73 5.20
C GLY A 67 -2.50 7.33 4.51
N LEU A 68 -1.87 8.27 3.81
CA LEU A 68 -0.59 8.06 3.16
C LEU A 68 0.51 7.74 4.18
N MET A 69 0.61 8.52 5.25
CA MET A 69 1.62 8.30 6.30
C MET A 69 1.45 6.94 6.97
N LEU A 70 0.21 6.54 7.29
CA LEU A 70 -0.07 5.26 7.90
C LEU A 70 0.27 4.10 6.96
N ALA A 71 0.00 4.24 5.66
CA ALA A 71 0.36 3.22 4.67
C ALA A 71 1.87 3.05 4.59
N ILE A 72 2.63 4.15 4.57
CA ILE A 72 4.09 4.11 4.54
C ILE A 72 4.65 3.49 5.82
N LEU A 73 4.10 3.84 6.98
CA LEU A 73 4.50 3.26 8.25
C LEU A 73 4.22 1.76 8.27
N TYR A 74 3.08 1.33 7.73
CA TYR A 74 2.75 -0.08 7.62
C TYR A 74 3.73 -0.79 6.67
N ALA A 75 4.14 -0.15 5.57
CA ALA A 75 5.15 -0.70 4.67
C ALA A 75 6.47 -0.94 5.40
N ALA A 76 6.89 -0.01 6.25
CA ALA A 76 8.10 -0.16 7.04
C ALA A 76 7.99 -1.34 8.03
N THR A 77 6.84 -1.49 8.69
CA THR A 77 6.62 -2.62 9.60
C THR A 77 6.54 -3.94 8.86
N ASP A 78 5.98 -3.95 7.66
CA ASP A 78 5.90 -5.14 6.82
C ASP A 78 7.31 -5.61 6.40
N GLU A 79 8.18 -4.68 5.99
CA GLU A 79 9.57 -5.00 5.67
C GLU A 79 10.33 -5.52 6.88
N TRP A 80 10.11 -4.91 8.05
CA TRP A 80 10.72 -5.38 9.28
C TRP A 80 10.26 -6.81 9.61
N HIS A 81 8.97 -7.09 9.42
CA HIS A 81 8.41 -8.43 9.59
C HIS A 81 9.03 -9.42 8.60
N GLN A 82 9.26 -9.02 7.36
CA GLN A 82 9.88 -9.88 6.34
C GLN A 82 11.31 -10.29 6.70
N ALA A 83 11.99 -9.53 7.56
CA ALA A 83 13.32 -9.90 8.03
C ALA A 83 13.34 -11.24 8.76
N PHE A 84 12.20 -11.69 9.29
CA PHE A 84 12.06 -12.96 10.01
C PHE A 84 11.54 -14.09 9.13
N VAL A 85 11.27 -13.84 7.85
CA VAL A 85 10.76 -14.84 6.90
C VAL A 85 11.92 -15.39 6.09
N GLU A 86 12.03 -16.74 6.02
CA GLU A 86 13.04 -17.39 5.18
C GLU A 86 12.94 -16.95 3.73
N THR A 87 14.07 -16.83 3.06
CA THR A 87 14.20 -16.44 1.66
C THR A 87 13.81 -14.99 1.35
N ARG A 88 13.45 -14.20 2.35
CA ARG A 88 13.14 -12.77 2.18
C ARG A 88 14.36 -11.93 2.55
N HIS A 89 14.62 -10.93 1.70
CA HIS A 89 15.73 -9.98 1.90
C HIS A 89 15.15 -8.57 1.90
N PRO A 90 14.64 -8.11 3.06
CA PRO A 90 14.02 -6.79 3.14
C PRO A 90 15.07 -5.69 2.93
N SER A 91 14.61 -4.56 2.37
CA SER A 91 15.46 -3.40 2.13
C SER A 91 14.66 -2.12 2.25
N LEU A 92 15.37 -1.00 2.50
CA LEU A 92 14.75 0.31 2.49
C LEU A 92 14.20 0.66 1.10
N LEU A 93 14.83 0.13 0.05
CA LEU A 93 14.33 0.31 -1.32
C LEU A 93 12.91 -0.28 -1.46
N ASP A 94 12.63 -1.42 -0.87
CA ASP A 94 11.30 -2.03 -0.92
C ASP A 94 10.26 -1.17 -0.21
N VAL A 95 10.61 -0.56 0.92
CA VAL A 95 9.74 0.42 1.58
C VAL A 95 9.49 1.61 0.65
N GLY A 96 10.51 2.07 -0.05
CA GLY A 96 10.40 3.15 -1.02
C GLY A 96 9.47 2.82 -2.18
N ILE A 97 9.51 1.59 -2.68
CA ILE A 97 8.63 1.10 -3.75
C ILE A 97 7.17 1.07 -3.26
N ASP A 98 6.94 0.54 -2.06
CA ASP A 98 5.60 0.51 -1.46
C ASP A 98 5.07 1.93 -1.24
N ALA A 99 5.91 2.83 -0.74
CA ALA A 99 5.57 4.24 -0.56
C ALA A 99 5.24 4.93 -1.88
N ALA A 100 5.98 4.62 -2.94
CA ALA A 100 5.71 5.16 -4.27
C ALA A 100 4.32 4.73 -4.75
N GLY A 101 3.94 3.47 -4.54
CA GLY A 101 2.61 2.98 -4.88
C GLY A 101 1.52 3.73 -4.13
N ALA A 102 1.70 3.94 -2.83
CA ALA A 102 0.75 4.71 -2.01
C ALA A 102 0.64 6.16 -2.50
N LEU A 103 1.77 6.81 -2.80
CA LEU A 103 1.80 8.18 -3.32
C LEU A 103 1.10 8.30 -4.67
N ILE A 104 1.36 7.38 -5.58
CA ILE A 104 0.74 7.39 -6.91
C ILE A 104 -0.78 7.25 -6.78
N ALA A 105 -1.26 6.32 -5.95
CA ALA A 105 -2.69 6.10 -5.76
C ALA A 105 -3.38 7.35 -5.19
N VAL A 106 -2.81 7.95 -4.15
CA VAL A 106 -3.36 9.16 -3.53
C VAL A 106 -3.34 10.33 -4.51
N ALA A 107 -2.22 10.52 -5.20
CA ALA A 107 -2.09 11.59 -6.19
C ALA A 107 -3.10 11.45 -7.33
N ALA A 108 -3.31 10.23 -7.81
CA ALA A 108 -4.28 9.95 -8.88
C ALA A 108 -5.70 10.33 -8.45
N VAL A 109 -6.11 9.96 -7.24
CA VAL A 109 -7.44 10.30 -6.75
C VAL A 109 -7.59 11.81 -6.54
N LEU A 110 -6.58 12.47 -5.98
CA LEU A 110 -6.59 13.93 -5.82
C LEU A 110 -6.72 14.63 -7.16
N LEU A 111 -5.96 14.19 -8.17
CA LEU A 111 -6.03 14.75 -9.51
C LEU A 111 -7.42 14.56 -10.14
N ILE A 112 -7.98 13.38 -10.02
CA ILE A 112 -9.33 13.10 -10.53
C ILE A 112 -10.36 14.03 -9.88
N ARG A 113 -10.26 14.25 -8.56
CA ARG A 113 -11.15 15.16 -7.84
C ARG A 113 -11.02 16.60 -8.33
N ILE A 114 -9.80 17.07 -8.55
CA ILE A 114 -9.54 18.41 -9.06
C ILE A 114 -10.13 18.57 -10.46
N LEU A 115 -9.91 17.61 -11.36
CA LEU A 115 -10.42 17.66 -12.71
C LEU A 115 -11.95 17.62 -12.76
N ARG A 116 -12.57 16.82 -11.91
CA ARG A 116 -14.03 16.75 -11.81
C ARG A 116 -14.63 18.07 -11.29
N SER A 117 -14.00 18.69 -10.30
CA SER A 117 -14.49 19.95 -9.74
C SER A 117 -14.45 21.11 -10.75
N ARG A 118 -13.51 21.05 -11.71
CA ARG A 118 -13.40 22.06 -12.76
C ARG A 118 -14.47 21.93 -13.86
N ARG A 119 -15.12 20.79 -13.94
CA ARG A 119 -16.15 20.52 -14.95
C ARG A 119 -17.57 20.78 -14.47
N SER A 120 -17.75 20.96 -13.18
CA SER A 120 -19.08 21.20 -12.58
C SER A 120 -19.37 22.67 -12.34
#